data_432e2d3a521cd676319343bf75f136fc
#
_entry.id   432e2d3a521cd676319343bf75f136fc
#
_cell.length_a   1.000
_cell.length_b   1.000
_cell.length_c   1.000
_cell.angle_alpha   90.00
_cell.angle_beta   90.00
_cell.angle_gamma   90.00
#
_symmetry.space_group_name_H-M   'P 1'
#
loop_
_entity.id
_entity.type
_entity.pdbx_description
1 polymer ?
#
loop_
_entity_poly.entity_id
_entity_poly.type
_entity_poly.pdbx_seq_one_letter_code
_entity_poly.pdbx_strand_id
1 'polypeptide(L)'
;MLGAVMNRMSKITKKLPELLDVVALLHDVPEKSLASGQVGAVVEVLDAANLLVEFSDDRGHAYAVAPCPRVDLLVLHYVPEAA
;
A
#
# COMPACT_ATOMS: atom_id res chain seq x y z
N MET A 1 -0.21 -22.19 -24.92
CA MET A 1 -1.51 -21.65 -24.52
C MET A 1 -1.59 -21.41 -23.02
N LEU A 2 -1.58 -22.49 -22.26
CA LEU A 2 -1.68 -22.35 -20.81
C LEU A 2 -0.52 -21.54 -20.22
N GLY A 3 0.67 -21.70 -20.75
CA GLY A 3 1.81 -20.96 -20.27
C GLY A 3 1.65 -19.45 -20.42
N ALA A 4 1.06 -19.01 -21.53
CA ALA A 4 0.82 -17.58 -21.75
C ALA A 4 -0.19 -17.02 -20.76
N VAL A 5 -1.23 -17.80 -20.47
CA VAL A 5 -2.25 -17.40 -19.47
C VAL A 5 -1.60 -17.29 -18.10
N MET A 6 -0.78 -18.25 -17.72
CA MET A 6 -0.09 -18.24 -16.44
C MET A 6 0.81 -17.02 -16.32
N ASN A 7 1.56 -16.69 -17.37
CA ASN A 7 2.43 -15.52 -17.36
C ASN A 7 1.64 -14.22 -17.16
N ARG A 8 0.48 -14.14 -17.81
CA ARG A 8 -0.38 -12.97 -17.67
C ARG A 8 -0.85 -12.82 -16.22
N MET A 9 -1.25 -13.92 -15.60
CA MET A 9 -1.69 -13.88 -14.22
C MET A 9 -0.56 -13.43 -13.30
N SER A 10 0.66 -13.87 -13.54
CA SER A 10 1.81 -13.40 -12.77
C SER A 10 2.00 -11.90 -12.88
N LYS A 11 1.79 -11.35 -14.07
CA LYS A 11 1.98 -9.92 -14.30
C LYS A 11 0.93 -9.05 -13.62
N ILE A 12 -0.24 -9.58 -13.37
CA ILE A 12 -1.30 -8.83 -12.70
C ILE A 12 -1.31 -9.06 -11.19
N THR A 13 -0.35 -9.81 -10.67
CA THR A 13 -0.19 -9.96 -9.23
C THR A 13 0.12 -8.60 -8.62
N LYS A 14 -0.49 -8.32 -7.49
CA LYS A 14 -0.31 -7.04 -6.81
C LYS A 14 1.17 -6.78 -6.53
N LYS A 15 1.56 -5.56 -6.80
CA LYS A 15 2.88 -5.08 -6.44
C LYS A 15 2.99 -4.99 -4.91
N LEU A 16 4.12 -5.41 -4.35
CA LEU A 16 4.39 -5.19 -2.94
C LEU A 16 4.72 -3.72 -2.69
N PRO A 17 4.22 -3.13 -1.59
CA PRO A 17 4.51 -1.74 -1.26
C PRO A 17 6.00 -1.51 -1.05
N GLU A 18 6.49 -0.38 -1.55
CA GLU A 18 7.87 0.05 -1.45
C GLU A 18 7.95 1.50 -1.01
N LEU A 19 9.16 1.96 -0.72
CA LEU A 19 9.43 3.35 -0.35
C LEU A 19 8.81 4.31 -1.36
N LEU A 20 8.15 5.34 -0.85
CA LEU A 20 7.46 6.41 -1.58
C LEU A 20 6.18 6.00 -2.28
N ASP A 21 5.78 4.74 -2.22
CA ASP A 21 4.49 4.33 -2.76
C ASP A 21 3.35 4.97 -1.96
N VAL A 22 2.30 5.34 -2.68
CA VAL A 22 1.03 5.75 -2.06
C VAL A 22 0.23 4.48 -1.81
N VAL A 23 -0.29 4.35 -0.61
CA VAL A 23 -0.95 3.11 -0.17
C VAL A 23 -2.25 3.42 0.55
N ALA A 24 -3.13 2.41 0.63
CA ALA A 24 -4.32 2.48 1.46
C ALA A 24 -4.32 1.29 2.41
N LEU A 25 -4.83 1.51 3.62
CA LEU A 25 -5.01 0.43 4.59
C LEU A 25 -6.08 -0.54 4.12
N LEU A 26 -5.79 -1.82 4.21
CA LEU A 26 -6.75 -2.89 3.91
C LEU A 26 -7.61 -3.26 5.11
N HIS A 27 -7.15 -2.91 6.33
CA HIS A 27 -7.84 -3.24 7.58
C HIS A 27 -7.85 -2.06 8.51
N ASP A 28 -8.84 -2.05 9.44
CA ASP A 28 -8.85 -1.07 10.51
C ASP A 28 -7.67 -1.32 11.46
N VAL A 29 -7.15 -0.25 12.03
CA VAL A 29 -6.14 -0.29 13.09
C VAL A 29 -6.68 0.56 14.24
N PRO A 30 -7.63 0.03 15.03
CA PRO A 30 -8.34 0.83 16.02
C PRO A 30 -7.44 1.44 17.09
N GLU A 31 -6.40 0.74 17.52
CA GLU A 31 -5.44 1.21 18.50
C GLU A 31 -4.67 2.45 18.05
N LYS A 32 -4.69 2.74 16.74
CA LYS A 32 -4.03 3.92 16.18
C LYS A 32 -5.04 4.89 15.58
N SER A 33 -6.33 4.63 15.78
CA SER A 33 -7.42 5.44 15.23
C SER A 33 -7.35 5.55 13.70
N LEU A 34 -6.95 4.47 13.04
CA LEU A 34 -6.88 4.39 11.59
C LEU A 34 -7.91 3.40 11.08
N ALA A 35 -8.57 3.75 9.99
CA ALA A 35 -9.60 2.92 9.38
C ALA A 35 -9.17 2.39 8.03
N SER A 36 -9.72 1.24 7.66
CA SER A 36 -9.55 0.67 6.33
C SER A 36 -9.86 1.71 5.26
N GLY A 37 -9.04 1.75 4.23
CA GLY A 37 -9.21 2.70 3.12
C GLY A 37 -8.49 4.01 3.31
N GLN A 38 -7.98 4.33 4.50
CA GLN A 38 -7.23 5.56 4.69
C GLN A 38 -5.90 5.51 3.93
N VAL A 39 -5.54 6.64 3.34
CA VAL A 39 -4.44 6.76 2.39
C VAL A 39 -3.21 7.38 3.04
N GLY A 40 -2.06 6.84 2.74
CA GLY A 40 -0.79 7.35 3.20
C GLY A 40 0.32 7.10 2.19
N ALA A 41 1.53 7.48 2.56
CA ALA A 41 2.71 7.24 1.75
C ALA A 41 3.77 6.51 2.59
N VAL A 42 4.47 5.60 1.97
CA VAL A 42 5.57 4.88 2.63
C VAL A 42 6.76 5.81 2.74
N VAL A 43 7.13 6.15 3.97
CA VAL A 43 8.23 7.09 4.22
C VAL A 43 9.51 6.41 4.67
N GLU A 44 9.42 5.16 5.10
CA GLU A 44 10.60 4.41 5.52
C GLU A 44 10.33 2.91 5.45
N VAL A 45 11.33 2.14 5.08
CA VAL A 45 11.28 0.68 5.13
C VAL A 45 11.90 0.27 6.47
N LEU A 46 11.09 -0.28 7.37
CA LEU A 46 11.55 -0.67 8.70
C LEU A 46 12.25 -2.02 8.66
N ASP A 47 11.65 -2.98 7.98
CA ASP A 47 12.25 -4.29 7.72
C ASP A 47 11.52 -4.94 6.54
N ALA A 48 11.80 -6.20 6.26
CA ALA A 48 11.21 -6.90 5.11
C ALA A 48 9.69 -6.98 5.18
N ALA A 49 9.12 -6.98 6.38
CA ALA A 49 7.69 -7.18 6.58
C ALA A 49 6.94 -5.90 6.95
N ASN A 50 7.64 -4.84 7.38
CA ASN A 50 7.01 -3.65 7.94
C ASN A 50 7.52 -2.38 7.32
N LEU A 51 6.61 -1.45 7.10
CA LEU A 51 6.87 -0.13 6.53
C LEU A 51 6.35 0.95 7.46
N LEU A 52 7.03 2.09 7.46
CA LEU A 52 6.51 3.27 8.16
C LEU A 52 5.69 4.07 7.16
N VAL A 53 4.42 4.31 7.50
CA VAL A 53 3.48 5.00 6.62
C VAL A 53 3.02 6.29 7.28
N GLU A 54 3.10 7.38 6.51
CA GLU A 54 2.57 8.67 6.92
C GLU A 54 1.21 8.87 6.26
N PHE A 55 0.16 9.00 7.07
CA PHE A 55 -1.20 9.18 6.62
C PHE A 55 -1.54 10.65 6.56
N SER A 56 -2.14 11.07 5.45
CA SER A 56 -2.47 12.48 5.21
C SER A 56 -3.93 12.62 4.82
N ASP A 57 -4.50 13.78 5.12
CA ASP A 57 -5.86 14.13 4.72
C ASP A 57 -5.89 14.61 3.26
N ASP A 58 -7.07 15.01 2.79
CA ASP A 58 -7.27 15.44 1.41
C ASP A 58 -6.59 16.78 1.09
N ARG A 59 -6.06 17.47 2.09
CA ARG A 59 -5.28 18.71 1.92
C ARG A 59 -3.78 18.46 2.03
N GLY A 60 -3.39 17.20 2.17
CA GLY A 60 -1.98 16.84 2.29
C GLY A 60 -1.40 17.02 3.68
N HIS A 61 -2.24 17.25 4.70
CA HIS A 61 -1.76 17.38 6.07
C HIS A 61 -1.62 16.01 6.70
N ALA A 62 -0.43 15.70 7.20
CA ALA A 62 -0.18 14.46 7.90
C ALA A 62 -0.89 14.48 9.25
N TYR A 63 -1.60 13.40 9.56
CA TYR A 63 -2.30 13.28 10.85
C TYR A 63 -1.85 12.05 11.64
N ALA A 64 -1.13 11.14 11.04
CA ALA A 64 -0.62 9.96 11.72
C ALA A 64 0.59 9.40 10.99
N VAL A 65 1.52 8.83 11.75
CA VAL A 65 2.63 8.07 11.21
C VAL A 65 2.65 6.75 11.97
N ALA A 66 2.61 5.63 11.27
CA ALA A 66 2.49 4.33 11.92
C ALA A 66 3.23 3.24 11.19
N PRO A 67 3.85 2.30 11.93
CA PRO A 67 4.36 1.07 11.33
C PRO A 67 3.19 0.23 10.83
N CYS A 68 3.29 -0.27 9.61
CA CYS A 68 2.25 -1.10 9.01
C CYS A 68 2.89 -2.32 8.35
N PRO A 69 2.33 -3.52 8.58
CA PRO A 69 2.77 -4.68 7.81
C PRO A 69 2.50 -4.48 6.33
N ARG A 70 3.43 -4.89 5.47
CA ARG A 70 3.26 -4.78 4.02
C ARG A 70 1.97 -5.41 3.54
N VAL A 71 1.61 -6.55 4.13
CA VAL A 71 0.42 -7.30 3.72
C VAL A 71 -0.89 -6.57 4.00
N ASP A 72 -0.85 -5.55 4.84
CA ASP A 72 -2.03 -4.75 5.18
C ASP A 72 -2.19 -3.51 4.31
N LEU A 73 -1.36 -3.36 3.30
CA LEU A 73 -1.33 -2.17 2.45
C LEU A 73 -1.62 -2.51 1.01
N LEU A 74 -2.46 -1.70 0.38
CA LEU A 74 -2.75 -1.75 -1.05
C LEU A 74 -2.00 -0.61 -1.72
N VAL A 75 -1.16 -0.92 -2.71
CA VAL A 75 -0.49 0.11 -3.49
C VAL A 75 -1.49 0.75 -4.46
N LEU A 76 -1.56 2.07 -4.46
CA LEU A 76 -2.45 2.82 -5.34
C LEU A 76 -1.69 3.28 -6.58
N HIS A 77 -2.37 3.23 -7.72
CA HIS A 77 -1.77 3.59 -9.00
C HIS A 77 -2.54 4.75 -9.61
N TYR A 78 -1.85 5.87 -9.85
CA TYR A 78 -2.45 7.02 -10.52
C TYR A 78 -2.32 6.95 -12.04
N VAL A 79 -1.34 6.20 -12.52
CA VAL A 79 -1.12 6.00 -13.94
C VAL A 79 -1.83 4.72 -14.35
N PRO A 80 -2.60 4.72 -15.47
CA PRO A 80 -3.27 3.49 -15.92
C PRO A 80 -2.26 2.38 -16.15
N GLU A 81 -2.59 1.19 -15.65
CA GLU A 81 -1.74 0.02 -15.76
C GLU A 81 -2.44 -1.06 -16.55
N ALA A 82 -1.69 -1.78 -17.38
CA ALA A 82 -2.22 -2.94 -18.09
C ALA A 82 -2.42 -4.07 -17.10
N ALA A 83 -3.62 -4.64 -17.09
CA ALA A 83 -3.92 -5.77 -16.22
C ALA A 83 -3.50 -7.09 -16.85
#